data_766f4a0862d3ba3e34fc02825ad03866
#
_entry.id   766f4a0862d3ba3e34fc02825ad03866
#
_cell.length_a   1.000
_cell.length_b   1.000
_cell.length_c   1.000
_cell.angle_alpha   90.00
_cell.angle_beta   90.00
_cell.angle_gamma   90.00
#
_symmetry.space_group_name_H-M   'P 1'
#
loop_
_entity.id
_entity.type
_entity.pdbx_description
1 polymer ?
#
loop_
_entity_poly.entity_id
_entity_poly.type
_entity_poly.pdbx_seq_one_letter_code
_entity_poly.pdbx_strand_id
1 'polypeptide(L)'
;MSNQNRNVNKTAELTKTALMVAMNCVSAYIIIPLPFSLSPLALQTLIVNLTGYVLTAKQAFMTMLVYLLVGLAGVPVFTGGTAGPGKLFGPTGGYIIGFLFTAVMIAYLRGSKYNFKRYALIVCLLGIPLIYAFGVVQLKFVTGMAWDKAFLSGVLPFIPLDIVKCVAAAFLAGPINRIFQK
;
A
#
# COMPACT_ATOMS: atom_id res chain seq x y z
N MET A 1 -13.83 -36.41 4.25
CA MET A 1 -12.52 -35.72 4.42
C MET A 1 -12.36 -34.41 3.61
N SER A 2 -13.13 -34.14 2.55
CA SER A 2 -12.94 -32.93 1.69
C SER A 2 -13.44 -31.59 2.28
N ASN A 3 -14.52 -31.57 3.05
CA ASN A 3 -15.10 -30.33 3.57
C ASN A 3 -14.28 -29.67 4.70
N GLN A 4 -13.63 -30.48 5.53
CA GLN A 4 -12.85 -29.97 6.67
C GLN A 4 -11.55 -29.29 6.20
N ASN A 5 -10.86 -29.85 5.21
CA ASN A 5 -9.67 -29.23 4.60
C ASN A 5 -10.00 -27.92 3.85
N ARG A 6 -11.19 -27.83 3.23
CA ARG A 6 -11.65 -26.64 2.53
C ARG A 6 -11.94 -25.48 3.50
N ASN A 7 -12.47 -25.78 4.68
CA ASN A 7 -12.77 -24.80 5.73
C ASN A 7 -11.48 -24.29 6.40
N VAL A 8 -10.51 -25.14 6.68
CA VAL A 8 -9.21 -24.79 7.25
C VAL A 8 -8.47 -23.82 6.30
N ASN A 9 -8.45 -24.09 5.00
CA ASN A 9 -7.83 -23.22 4.02
C ASN A 9 -8.50 -21.86 3.93
N LYS A 10 -9.85 -21.80 3.95
CA LYS A 10 -10.60 -20.53 3.96
C LYS A 10 -10.32 -19.68 5.20
N THR A 11 -10.25 -20.31 6.37
CA THR A 11 -9.93 -19.62 7.62
C THR A 11 -8.52 -19.04 7.58
N ALA A 12 -7.54 -19.81 7.12
CA ALA A 12 -6.16 -19.35 6.97
C ALA A 12 -6.05 -18.17 6.00
N GLU A 13 -6.75 -18.20 4.87
CA GLU A 13 -6.79 -17.10 3.90
C GLU A 13 -7.42 -15.84 4.51
N LEU A 14 -8.51 -15.99 5.25
CA LEU A 14 -9.18 -14.88 5.94
C LEU A 14 -8.25 -14.26 7.00
N THR A 15 -7.57 -15.10 7.79
CA THR A 15 -6.62 -14.65 8.81
C THR A 15 -5.46 -13.86 8.20
N LYS A 16 -4.89 -14.34 7.09
CA LYS A 16 -3.82 -13.63 6.36
C LYS A 16 -4.30 -12.24 5.87
N THR A 17 -5.50 -12.20 5.30
CA THR A 17 -6.11 -10.95 4.82
C THR A 17 -6.36 -9.97 5.98
N ALA A 18 -6.95 -10.44 7.08
CA ALA A 18 -7.22 -9.61 8.26
C ALA A 18 -5.93 -9.09 8.91
N LEU A 19 -4.88 -9.93 9.00
CA LEU A 19 -3.57 -9.51 9.50
C LEU A 19 -2.98 -8.38 8.65
N MET A 20 -3.06 -8.49 7.32
CA MET A 20 -2.55 -7.46 6.42
C MET A 20 -3.39 -6.17 6.48
N VAL A 21 -4.69 -6.24 6.71
CA VAL A 21 -5.52 -5.05 7.01
C VAL A 21 -5.02 -4.36 8.28
N ALA A 22 -4.84 -5.10 9.37
CA ALA A 22 -4.35 -4.56 10.64
C ALA A 22 -2.97 -3.93 10.48
N MET A 23 -2.04 -4.58 9.78
CA MET A 23 -0.72 -4.03 9.50
C MET A 23 -0.77 -2.72 8.70
N ASN A 24 -1.65 -2.63 7.69
CA ASN A 24 -1.85 -1.37 6.95
C ASN A 24 -2.39 -0.27 7.86
N CYS A 25 -3.35 -0.57 8.74
CA CYS A 25 -3.90 0.39 9.71
C CYS A 25 -2.82 0.90 10.68
N VAL A 26 -2.04 0.00 11.28
CA VAL A 26 -0.99 0.36 12.26
C VAL A 26 0.15 1.13 11.60
N SER A 27 0.54 0.77 10.39
CA SER A 27 1.63 1.44 9.65
C SER A 27 1.35 2.92 9.35
N ALA A 28 0.09 3.33 9.38
CA ALA A 28 -0.34 4.72 9.17
C ALA A 28 0.13 5.68 10.29
N TYR A 29 0.42 5.15 11.46
CA TYR A 29 0.90 5.93 12.62
C TYR A 29 2.41 6.12 12.61
N ILE A 30 3.15 5.30 11.86
CA ILE A 30 4.61 5.40 11.76
C ILE A 30 4.93 6.37 10.63
N ILE A 31 5.07 7.63 10.98
CA ILE A 31 5.27 8.73 10.04
C ILE A 31 6.48 9.59 10.41
N ILE A 32 7.09 10.18 9.38
CA ILE A 32 8.08 11.26 9.50
C ILE A 32 7.47 12.49 8.84
N PRO A 33 7.11 13.54 9.60
CA PRO A 33 6.54 14.76 9.04
C PRO A 33 7.60 15.49 8.20
N LEU A 34 7.18 16.02 7.06
CA LEU A 34 8.02 16.84 6.19
C LEU A 34 7.50 18.27 6.18
N PRO A 35 8.30 19.28 6.58
CA PRO A 35 7.82 20.66 6.71
C PRO A 35 7.48 21.32 5.38
N PHE A 36 7.93 20.75 4.27
CA PHE A 36 7.76 21.28 2.91
C PHE A 36 6.79 20.44 2.06
N SER A 37 6.13 19.44 2.64
CA SER A 37 5.16 18.60 1.93
C SER A 37 3.85 18.47 2.70
N LEU A 38 2.74 18.45 1.96
CA LEU A 38 1.40 18.22 2.51
C LEU A 38 1.18 16.76 2.95
N SER A 39 2.05 15.85 2.54
CA SER A 39 2.00 14.43 2.91
C SER A 39 3.24 14.07 3.74
N PRO A 40 3.10 13.43 4.91
CA PRO A 40 4.23 12.90 5.64
C PRO A 40 4.79 11.64 4.97
N LEU A 41 6.04 11.33 5.24
CA LEU A 41 6.61 10.02 4.94
C LEU A 41 6.01 8.97 5.87
N ALA A 42 5.27 8.03 5.33
CA ALA A 42 4.65 6.96 6.11
C ALA A 42 5.29 5.59 5.82
N LEU A 43 5.25 4.70 6.81
CA LEU A 43 5.65 3.30 6.62
C LEU A 43 4.65 2.52 5.75
N GLN A 44 3.48 3.08 5.50
CA GLN A 44 2.39 2.45 4.76
C GLN A 44 2.80 1.90 3.39
N THR A 45 3.60 2.63 2.61
CA THR A 45 4.08 2.18 1.30
C THR A 45 4.81 0.84 1.37
N LEU A 46 5.56 0.58 2.45
CA LEU A 46 6.21 -0.71 2.68
C LEU A 46 5.17 -1.82 2.89
N ILE A 47 4.16 -1.58 3.74
CA ILE A 47 3.13 -2.60 4.05
C ILE A 47 2.20 -2.84 2.86
N VAL A 48 1.86 -1.81 2.09
CA VAL A 48 1.11 -1.93 0.83
C VAL A 48 1.85 -2.84 -0.16
N ASN A 49 3.16 -2.63 -0.31
CA ASN A 49 3.99 -3.47 -1.17
C ASN A 49 4.06 -4.92 -0.66
N LEU A 50 4.22 -5.13 0.65
CA LEU A 50 4.15 -6.45 1.26
C LEU A 50 2.79 -7.12 1.02
N THR A 51 1.70 -6.38 1.15
CA THR A 51 0.34 -6.88 0.83
C THR A 51 0.29 -7.47 -0.57
N GLY A 52 0.81 -6.74 -1.57
CA GLY A 52 0.89 -7.23 -2.95
C GLY A 52 1.83 -8.43 -3.13
N TYR A 53 2.94 -8.50 -2.37
CA TYR A 53 3.89 -9.62 -2.48
C TYR A 53 3.43 -10.91 -1.80
N VAL A 54 2.61 -10.80 -0.77
CA VAL A 54 2.25 -11.93 0.09
C VAL A 54 0.90 -12.51 -0.27
N LEU A 55 -0.06 -11.66 -0.61
CA LEU A 55 -1.43 -12.05 -0.91
C LEU A 55 -1.66 -12.30 -2.41
N THR A 56 -2.71 -13.05 -2.74
CA THR A 56 -3.23 -13.13 -4.11
C THR A 56 -3.87 -11.79 -4.51
N ALA A 57 -4.03 -11.54 -5.80
CA ALA A 57 -4.63 -10.27 -6.29
C ALA A 57 -6.04 -10.03 -5.70
N LYS A 58 -6.86 -11.10 -5.56
CA LYS A 58 -8.18 -11.01 -4.93
C LYS A 58 -8.09 -10.65 -3.45
N GLN A 59 -7.18 -11.27 -2.71
CA GLN A 59 -6.96 -10.99 -1.29
C GLN A 59 -6.38 -9.58 -1.09
N ALA A 60 -5.42 -9.17 -1.93
CA ALA A 60 -4.87 -7.82 -1.90
C ALA A 60 -5.94 -6.76 -2.15
N PHE A 61 -6.81 -6.98 -3.13
CA PHE A 61 -7.96 -6.11 -3.38
C PHE A 61 -8.87 -6.03 -2.15
N MET A 62 -9.27 -7.18 -1.57
CA MET A 62 -10.13 -7.21 -0.38
C MET A 62 -9.47 -6.54 0.84
N THR A 63 -8.17 -6.77 1.06
CA THR A 63 -7.39 -6.10 2.11
C THR A 63 -7.46 -4.58 1.98
N MET A 64 -7.15 -4.08 0.79
CA MET A 64 -7.11 -2.64 0.57
C MET A 64 -8.52 -2.01 0.54
N LEU A 65 -9.52 -2.74 0.05
CA LEU A 65 -10.91 -2.30 0.09
C LEU A 65 -11.41 -2.16 1.53
N VAL A 66 -11.18 -3.19 2.37
CA VAL A 66 -11.56 -3.14 3.79
C VAL A 66 -10.83 -2.00 4.51
N TYR A 67 -9.52 -1.83 4.27
CA TYR A 67 -8.75 -0.73 4.81
C TYR A 67 -9.36 0.63 4.45
N LEU A 68 -9.73 0.84 3.18
CA LEU A 68 -10.37 2.07 2.70
C LEU A 68 -11.73 2.30 3.35
N LEU A 69 -12.57 1.25 3.44
CA LEU A 69 -13.90 1.35 4.05
C LEU A 69 -13.83 1.66 5.55
N VAL A 70 -12.89 1.04 6.27
CA VAL A 70 -12.64 1.32 7.70
C VAL A 70 -12.22 2.77 7.90
N GLY A 71 -11.33 3.29 7.07
CA GLY A 71 -10.92 4.69 7.11
C GLY A 71 -12.04 5.66 6.74
N LEU A 72 -12.86 5.32 5.74
CA LEU A 72 -14.04 6.11 5.37
C LEU A 72 -15.12 6.13 6.46
N ALA A 73 -15.27 5.03 7.19
CA ALA A 73 -16.20 4.92 8.33
C ALA A 73 -15.75 5.77 9.55
N GLY A 74 -14.61 6.45 9.48
CA GLY A 74 -14.14 7.36 10.51
C GLY A 74 -13.09 6.77 11.46
N VAL A 75 -12.68 5.51 11.27
CA VAL A 75 -11.58 4.95 12.06
C VAL A 75 -10.26 5.58 11.59
N PRO A 76 -9.40 6.11 12.48
CA PRO A 76 -8.21 6.89 12.13
C PRO A 76 -7.06 6.01 11.62
N VAL A 77 -7.24 5.36 10.46
CA VAL A 77 -6.30 4.41 9.84
C VAL A 77 -5.57 4.97 8.62
N PHE A 78 -5.90 6.18 8.18
CA PHE A 78 -5.17 6.83 7.09
C PHE A 78 -3.90 7.51 7.60
N THR A 79 -2.99 7.82 6.69
CA THR A 79 -1.66 8.38 6.99
C THR A 79 -1.72 9.49 8.02
N GLY A 80 -0.97 9.33 9.13
CA GLY A 80 -0.93 10.26 10.24
C GLY A 80 -2.10 10.14 11.21
N GLY A 81 -2.77 8.97 11.26
CA GLY A 81 -3.91 8.75 12.16
C GLY A 81 -5.15 9.55 11.77
N THR A 82 -5.31 9.84 10.49
CA THR A 82 -6.48 10.56 9.96
C THR A 82 -7.55 9.61 9.44
N ALA A 83 -8.77 10.12 9.22
CA ALA A 83 -9.92 9.34 8.78
C ALA A 83 -10.91 10.16 7.96
N GLY A 84 -11.90 9.47 7.42
CA GLY A 84 -13.10 10.04 6.82
C GLY A 84 -12.96 10.46 5.36
N PRO A 85 -14.10 10.85 4.75
CA PRO A 85 -14.15 11.27 3.35
C PRO A 85 -13.26 12.47 3.06
N GLY A 86 -13.15 13.42 4.00
CA GLY A 86 -12.32 14.62 3.85
C GLY A 86 -10.84 14.31 3.61
N LYS A 87 -10.31 13.21 4.18
CA LYS A 87 -8.95 12.77 3.90
C LYS A 87 -8.83 12.10 2.54
N LEU A 88 -9.79 11.24 2.20
CA LEU A 88 -9.74 10.49 0.94
C LEU A 88 -9.97 11.37 -0.29
N PHE A 89 -10.85 12.37 -0.18
CA PHE A 89 -11.09 13.36 -1.25
C PHE A 89 -10.23 14.62 -1.10
N GLY A 90 -9.41 14.71 -0.06
CA GLY A 90 -8.47 15.80 0.16
C GLY A 90 -7.19 15.68 -0.69
N PRO A 91 -6.23 16.60 -0.51
CA PRO A 91 -5.03 16.70 -1.35
C PRO A 91 -4.17 15.44 -1.42
N THR A 92 -4.18 14.62 -0.37
CA THR A 92 -3.33 13.42 -0.26
C THR A 92 -4.09 12.11 -0.45
N GLY A 93 -5.40 12.16 -0.72
CA GLY A 93 -6.22 10.96 -0.86
C GLY A 93 -5.88 10.09 -2.06
N GLY A 94 -5.38 10.69 -3.14
CA GLY A 94 -4.95 9.97 -4.33
C GLY A 94 -3.87 8.93 -4.05
N TYR A 95 -2.95 9.21 -3.12
CA TYR A 95 -1.95 8.24 -2.69
C TYR A 95 -2.61 7.02 -2.04
N ILE A 96 -3.64 7.26 -1.21
CA ILE A 96 -4.38 6.19 -0.51
C ILE A 96 -5.16 5.33 -1.53
N ILE A 97 -5.77 5.95 -2.52
CA ILE A 97 -6.42 5.26 -3.64
C ILE A 97 -5.38 4.47 -4.45
N GLY A 98 -4.23 5.08 -4.73
CA GLY A 98 -3.11 4.46 -5.41
C GLY A 98 -2.59 3.19 -4.70
N PHE A 99 -2.67 3.11 -3.38
CA PHE A 99 -2.29 1.92 -2.61
C PHE A 99 -3.10 0.68 -3.03
N LEU A 100 -4.41 0.83 -3.25
CA LEU A 100 -5.26 -0.27 -3.69
C LEU A 100 -4.80 -0.82 -5.05
N PHE A 101 -4.65 0.06 -6.03
CA PHE A 101 -4.25 -0.34 -7.37
C PHE A 101 -2.83 -0.93 -7.38
N THR A 102 -1.92 -0.36 -6.60
CA THR A 102 -0.54 -0.84 -6.48
C THR A 102 -0.47 -2.22 -5.85
N ALA A 103 -1.15 -2.47 -4.74
CA ALA A 103 -1.16 -3.77 -4.09
C ALA A 103 -1.70 -4.87 -5.02
N VAL A 104 -2.80 -4.60 -5.72
CA VAL A 104 -3.39 -5.54 -6.69
C VAL A 104 -2.46 -5.80 -7.87
N MET A 105 -1.88 -4.75 -8.44
CA MET A 105 -0.95 -4.85 -9.56
C MET A 105 0.29 -5.67 -9.19
N ILE A 106 0.90 -5.40 -8.03
CA ILE A 106 2.04 -6.18 -7.53
C ILE A 106 1.66 -7.65 -7.38
N ALA A 107 0.51 -7.93 -6.75
CA ALA A 107 0.04 -9.30 -6.53
C ALA A 107 -0.18 -10.05 -7.85
N TYR A 108 -0.61 -9.36 -8.88
CA TYR A 108 -0.79 -9.92 -10.23
C TYR A 108 0.54 -10.20 -10.93
N LEU A 109 1.51 -9.26 -10.83
CA LEU A 109 2.77 -9.30 -11.59
C LEU A 109 3.89 -10.09 -10.89
N ARG A 110 3.83 -10.31 -9.57
CA ARG A 110 4.92 -10.92 -8.79
C ARG A 110 5.32 -12.33 -9.25
N GLY A 111 4.38 -13.07 -9.87
CA GLY A 111 4.56 -14.47 -10.24
C GLY A 111 4.38 -15.44 -9.06
N SER A 112 4.51 -16.75 -9.34
CA SER A 112 4.28 -17.82 -8.36
C SER A 112 5.49 -18.10 -7.45
N LYS A 113 6.71 -17.86 -7.93
CA LYS A 113 7.94 -18.09 -7.17
C LYS A 113 8.56 -16.75 -6.73
N TYR A 114 9.01 -16.73 -5.46
CA TYR A 114 9.75 -15.59 -4.94
C TYR A 114 11.02 -15.33 -5.75
N ASN A 115 11.18 -14.10 -6.20
CA ASN A 115 12.39 -13.61 -6.85
C ASN A 115 12.62 -12.16 -6.44
N PHE A 116 13.66 -11.92 -5.63
CA PHE A 116 13.97 -10.59 -5.09
C PHE A 116 14.12 -9.53 -6.18
N LYS A 117 14.89 -9.82 -7.25
CA LYS A 117 15.13 -8.86 -8.35
C LYS A 117 13.82 -8.48 -9.05
N ARG A 118 12.97 -9.46 -9.33
CA ARG A 118 11.65 -9.24 -9.94
C ARG A 118 10.77 -8.39 -9.03
N TYR A 119 10.73 -8.68 -7.73
CA TYR A 119 9.93 -7.94 -6.75
C TYR A 119 10.39 -6.48 -6.66
N ALA A 120 11.70 -6.25 -6.48
CA ALA A 120 12.25 -4.90 -6.44
C ALA A 120 11.96 -4.12 -7.73
N LEU A 121 12.15 -4.74 -8.90
CA LEU A 121 11.86 -4.11 -10.20
C LEU A 121 10.38 -3.72 -10.36
N ILE A 122 9.44 -4.62 -10.03
CA ILE A 122 8.00 -4.36 -10.15
C ILE A 122 7.61 -3.14 -9.33
N VAL A 123 8.08 -3.05 -8.09
CA VAL A 123 7.69 -1.94 -7.23
C VAL A 123 8.37 -0.64 -7.62
N CYS A 124 9.67 -0.65 -7.91
CA CYS A 124 10.38 0.56 -8.29
C CYS A 124 9.90 1.13 -9.64
N LEU A 125 9.62 0.27 -10.63
CA LEU A 125 9.25 0.72 -11.97
C LEU A 125 7.75 0.91 -12.18
N LEU A 126 6.92 0.24 -11.40
CA LEU A 126 5.46 0.28 -11.58
C LEU A 126 4.73 0.70 -10.29
N GLY A 127 5.09 0.13 -9.14
CA GLY A 127 4.39 0.39 -7.87
C GLY A 127 4.50 1.83 -7.41
N ILE A 128 5.73 2.36 -7.28
CA ILE A 128 5.97 3.74 -6.88
C ILE A 128 5.37 4.73 -7.89
N PRO A 129 5.64 4.62 -9.20
CA PRO A 129 5.05 5.52 -10.18
C PRO A 129 3.52 5.52 -10.16
N LEU A 130 2.90 4.36 -9.94
CA LEU A 130 1.44 4.27 -9.87
C LEU A 130 0.88 5.02 -8.67
N ILE A 131 1.47 4.85 -7.48
CA ILE A 131 1.07 5.60 -6.27
C ILE A 131 1.20 7.10 -6.51
N TYR A 132 2.33 7.53 -7.09
CA TYR A 132 2.57 8.95 -7.36
C TYR A 132 1.65 9.51 -8.44
N ALA A 133 1.33 8.74 -9.47
CA ALA A 133 0.40 9.17 -10.51
C ALA A 133 -0.97 9.53 -9.91
N PHE A 134 -1.56 8.63 -9.11
CA PHE A 134 -2.81 8.91 -8.43
C PHE A 134 -2.68 10.08 -7.43
N GLY A 135 -1.60 10.09 -6.66
CA GLY A 135 -1.35 11.11 -5.64
C GLY A 135 -1.20 12.51 -6.21
N VAL A 136 -0.33 12.69 -7.20
CA VAL A 136 -0.04 14.00 -7.82
C VAL A 136 -1.25 14.53 -8.60
N VAL A 137 -1.94 13.66 -9.31
CA VAL A 137 -3.15 14.05 -10.04
C VAL A 137 -4.18 14.62 -9.08
N GLN A 138 -4.51 13.90 -8.00
CA GLN A 138 -5.47 14.42 -7.02
C GLN A 138 -4.93 15.67 -6.29
N LEU A 139 -3.67 15.68 -5.90
CA LEU A 139 -3.03 16.83 -5.26
C LEU A 139 -3.20 18.08 -6.11
N LYS A 140 -2.89 17.99 -7.40
CA LYS A 140 -3.03 19.10 -8.34
C LYS A 140 -4.47 19.58 -8.44
N PHE A 141 -5.42 18.67 -8.62
CA PHE A 141 -6.83 19.05 -8.82
C PHE A 141 -7.47 19.64 -7.57
N VAL A 142 -7.13 19.12 -6.39
CA VAL A 142 -7.70 19.60 -5.12
C VAL A 142 -7.09 20.93 -4.67
N THR A 143 -5.80 21.13 -4.90
CA THR A 143 -5.10 22.35 -4.45
C THR A 143 -5.03 23.45 -5.51
N GLY A 144 -5.30 23.14 -6.78
CA GLY A 144 -5.16 24.08 -7.89
C GLY A 144 -3.72 24.48 -8.26
N MET A 145 -2.71 23.88 -7.59
CA MET A 145 -1.30 24.23 -7.86
C MET A 145 -0.85 23.79 -9.26
N ALA A 146 0.22 24.41 -9.77
CA ALA A 146 0.82 24.03 -11.04
C ALA A 146 1.44 22.62 -10.97
N TRP A 147 1.55 21.93 -12.10
CA TRP A 147 2.03 20.54 -12.16
C TRP A 147 3.47 20.37 -11.64
N ASP A 148 4.34 21.31 -11.93
CA ASP A 148 5.73 21.36 -11.44
C ASP A 148 5.78 21.40 -9.91
N LYS A 149 4.97 22.25 -9.28
CA LYS A 149 4.86 22.35 -7.82
C LYS A 149 4.26 21.10 -7.19
N ALA A 150 3.22 20.53 -7.81
CA ALA A 150 2.62 19.28 -7.35
C ALA A 150 3.63 18.12 -7.39
N PHE A 151 4.43 18.04 -8.43
CA PHE A 151 5.48 17.03 -8.55
C PHE A 151 6.62 17.26 -7.55
N LEU A 152 7.11 18.49 -7.42
CA LEU A 152 8.17 18.85 -6.47
C LEU A 152 7.80 18.57 -5.01
N SER A 153 6.56 18.85 -4.62
CA SER A 153 6.12 18.65 -3.23
C SER A 153 5.55 17.26 -2.95
N GLY A 154 4.97 16.62 -3.95
CA GLY A 154 4.24 15.35 -3.81
C GLY A 154 5.01 14.10 -4.23
N VAL A 155 6.16 14.23 -4.92
CA VAL A 155 6.95 13.09 -5.42
C VAL A 155 8.40 13.17 -4.99
N LEU A 156 9.09 14.25 -5.34
CA LEU A 156 10.55 14.33 -5.24
C LEU A 156 11.09 14.01 -3.83
N PRO A 157 10.51 14.52 -2.74
CA PRO A 157 11.01 14.24 -1.38
C PRO A 157 10.84 12.78 -0.93
N PHE A 158 9.90 12.05 -1.56
CA PHE A 158 9.55 10.69 -1.14
C PHE A 158 10.39 9.63 -1.84
N ILE A 159 10.89 9.89 -3.06
CA ILE A 159 11.60 8.93 -3.91
C ILE A 159 12.72 8.19 -3.16
N PRO A 160 13.68 8.86 -2.48
CA PRO A 160 14.82 8.16 -1.88
C PRO A 160 14.38 7.15 -0.81
N LEU A 161 13.46 7.55 0.07
CA LEU A 161 12.97 6.68 1.15
C LEU A 161 11.99 5.61 0.65
N ASP A 162 11.20 5.91 -0.36
CA ASP A 162 10.30 4.92 -0.94
C ASP A 162 11.06 3.82 -1.70
N ILE A 163 12.18 4.14 -2.36
CA ILE A 163 13.08 3.12 -2.93
C ILE A 163 13.60 2.19 -1.82
N VAL A 164 14.08 2.75 -0.70
CA VAL A 164 14.56 1.95 0.44
C VAL A 164 13.45 1.04 0.99
N LYS A 165 12.24 1.58 1.20
CA LYS A 165 11.07 0.79 1.64
C LYS A 165 10.70 -0.31 0.66
N CYS A 166 10.78 -0.05 -0.63
CA CYS A 166 10.47 -1.01 -1.68
C CYS A 166 11.47 -2.18 -1.70
N VAL A 167 12.75 -1.88 -1.56
CA VAL A 167 13.80 -2.89 -1.44
C VAL A 167 13.61 -3.70 -0.15
N ALA A 168 13.31 -3.03 0.97
CA ALA A 168 13.02 -3.68 2.24
C ALA A 168 11.77 -4.59 2.15
N ALA A 169 10.69 -4.13 1.53
CA ALA A 169 9.49 -4.93 1.31
C ALA A 169 9.78 -6.17 0.44
N ALA A 170 10.55 -6.02 -0.63
CA ALA A 170 10.96 -7.13 -1.49
C ALA A 170 11.81 -8.16 -0.73
N PHE A 171 12.69 -7.71 0.16
CA PHE A 171 13.51 -8.59 1.02
C PHE A 171 12.65 -9.32 2.04
N LEU A 172 11.78 -8.62 2.76
CA LEU A 172 10.89 -9.19 3.79
C LEU A 172 9.85 -10.16 3.20
N ALA A 173 9.46 -9.96 1.95
CA ALA A 173 8.52 -10.85 1.28
C ALA A 173 9.04 -12.30 1.17
N GLY A 174 10.36 -12.52 1.11
CA GLY A 174 10.95 -13.86 1.02
C GLY A 174 10.61 -14.75 2.20
N PRO A 175 11.02 -14.40 3.43
CA PRO A 175 10.69 -15.20 4.63
C PRO A 175 9.18 -15.26 4.90
N ILE A 176 8.43 -14.17 4.69
CA ILE A 176 6.98 -14.16 4.92
C ILE A 176 6.26 -15.12 3.97
N ASN A 177 6.61 -15.13 2.69
CA ASN A 177 6.02 -16.07 1.74
C ASN A 177 6.29 -17.54 2.11
N ARG A 178 7.45 -17.86 2.67
CA ARG A 178 7.75 -19.23 3.17
C ARG A 178 6.83 -19.65 4.31
N ILE A 179 6.42 -18.70 5.17
CA ILE A 179 5.50 -18.97 6.29
C ILE A 179 4.07 -19.11 5.76
N PHE A 180 3.65 -18.27 4.85
CA PHE A 180 2.26 -18.22 4.35
C PHE A 180 1.93 -19.30 3.31
N GLN A 181 2.95 -19.93 2.70
CA GLN A 181 2.77 -21.01 1.72
C GLN A 181 2.84 -22.41 2.35
N LYS A 182 3.15 -22.51 3.64
CA LYS A 182 2.99 -23.74 4.42
C LYS A 182 1.53 -23.87 4.88
#